data_bf7f0c0a31b4f390f76947488e07c24e
#
_entry.id   bf7f0c0a31b4f390f76947488e07c24e
#
_cell.length_a   1.000
_cell.length_b   1.000
_cell.length_c   1.000
_cell.angle_alpha   90.00
_cell.angle_beta   90.00
_cell.angle_gamma   90.00
#
_symmetry.space_group_name_H-M   'P 1'
#
loop_
_entity.id
_entity.type
_entity.pdbx_description
1 polymer ?
#
loop_
_entity_poly.entity_id
_entity_poly.type
_entity_poly.pdbx_seq_one_letter_code
_entity_poly.pdbx_strand_id
1 'polypeptide(L)'
;SVHSEETNKNYVKTNWSFKGIFGTFDRASLQRGYQVYQEVCSGCHSAQHLSYRNLSEKGGPEFSVEEAKAIAAQFEVEDGPNSDGEMFTRLGRLSDKFVKPYPNVEASTAANGEHTHQICLYLLKQEREGRTIFTLFF
;
A
#
# COMPACT_ATOMS: atom_id res chain seq x y z
N SER A 1 -15.97 -32.01 17.30
CA SER A 1 -16.15 -30.72 17.96
C SER A 1 -14.79 -30.01 17.96
N VAL A 2 -14.59 -29.08 17.06
CA VAL A 2 -13.41 -28.23 17.04
C VAL A 2 -13.72 -27.06 17.97
N HIS A 3 -13.15 -27.07 19.17
CA HIS A 3 -13.15 -25.91 20.06
C HIS A 3 -12.24 -24.84 19.43
N SER A 4 -12.82 -23.77 18.91
CA SER A 4 -12.09 -22.54 18.65
C SER A 4 -11.74 -21.91 19.99
N GLU A 5 -10.48 -21.99 20.41
CA GLU A 5 -9.97 -21.15 21.49
C GLU A 5 -10.12 -19.69 21.08
N GLU A 6 -11.08 -18.99 21.68
CA GLU A 6 -11.13 -17.55 21.68
C GLU A 6 -9.91 -17.02 22.44
N THR A 7 -8.81 -16.83 21.72
CA THR A 7 -7.67 -16.07 22.26
C THR A 7 -8.14 -14.65 22.50
N ASN A 8 -8.32 -14.30 23.77
CA ASN A 8 -8.67 -12.96 24.23
C ASN A 8 -7.49 -12.02 23.94
N LYS A 9 -7.41 -11.57 22.68
CA LYS A 9 -6.38 -10.62 22.25
C LYS A 9 -6.73 -9.25 22.80
N ASN A 10 -6.01 -8.82 23.84
CA ASN A 10 -6.06 -7.46 24.33
C ASN A 10 -5.49 -6.51 23.27
N TYR A 11 -6.36 -6.01 22.42
CA TYR A 11 -5.99 -4.98 21.46
C TYR A 11 -5.75 -3.64 22.18
N VAL A 12 -4.60 -3.04 21.93
CA VAL A 12 -4.32 -1.68 22.41
C VAL A 12 -5.31 -0.73 21.75
N LYS A 13 -6.17 -0.11 22.55
CA LYS A 13 -7.11 0.92 22.07
C LYS A 13 -6.35 2.20 21.78
N THR A 14 -6.10 2.47 20.53
CA THR A 14 -5.45 3.71 20.08
C THR A 14 -6.49 4.80 19.81
N ASN A 15 -6.24 5.99 20.31
CA ASN A 15 -7.03 7.17 19.98
C ASN A 15 -6.52 7.76 18.65
N TRP A 16 -7.21 7.40 17.57
CA TRP A 16 -6.87 7.89 16.24
C TRP A 16 -7.39 9.31 16.03
N SER A 17 -6.56 10.19 15.45
CA SER A 17 -6.91 11.58 15.18
C SER A 17 -8.10 11.72 14.21
N PHE A 18 -8.29 10.74 13.33
CA PHE A 18 -9.38 10.70 12.35
C PHE A 18 -10.70 10.13 12.89
N LYS A 19 -10.76 9.76 14.18
CA LYS A 19 -11.97 9.26 14.81
C LYS A 19 -12.99 10.39 15.05
N GLY A 20 -14.26 10.13 14.70
CA GLY A 20 -15.36 11.04 14.94
C GLY A 20 -15.70 11.93 13.73
N ILE A 21 -16.79 12.72 13.88
CA ILE A 21 -17.38 13.52 12.79
C ILE A 21 -16.43 14.64 12.30
N PHE A 22 -15.53 15.10 13.17
CA PHE A 22 -14.53 16.14 12.88
C PHE A 22 -13.11 15.59 12.83
N GLY A 23 -12.97 14.25 12.77
CA GLY A 23 -11.67 13.62 12.72
C GLY A 23 -10.93 13.93 11.40
N THR A 24 -9.65 14.24 11.50
CA THR A 24 -8.77 14.49 10.36
C THR A 24 -7.53 13.63 10.45
N PHE A 25 -7.00 13.23 9.31
CA PHE A 25 -5.72 12.52 9.27
C PHE A 25 -4.57 13.47 9.61
N ASP A 26 -3.70 13.06 10.52
CA ASP A 26 -2.46 13.77 10.79
C ASP A 26 -1.46 13.52 9.65
N ARG A 27 -1.12 14.59 8.93
CA ARG A 27 -0.20 14.53 7.78
C ARG A 27 1.15 13.93 8.12
N ALA A 28 1.73 14.32 9.24
CA ALA A 28 3.04 13.82 9.67
C ALA A 28 2.99 12.31 9.96
N SER A 29 1.89 11.82 10.54
CA SER A 29 1.68 10.39 10.76
C SER A 29 1.53 9.64 9.44
N LEU A 30 0.82 10.20 8.45
CA LEU A 30 0.69 9.59 7.13
C LEU A 30 2.03 9.52 6.38
N GLN A 31 2.87 10.54 6.51
CA GLN A 31 4.22 10.54 5.90
C GLN A 31 5.11 9.47 6.54
N ARG A 32 5.11 9.34 7.87
CA ARG A 32 5.82 8.25 8.55
C ARG A 32 5.27 6.87 8.17
N GLY A 33 3.94 6.75 8.06
CA GLY A 33 3.30 5.52 7.63
C GLY A 33 3.68 5.13 6.21
N TYR A 34 3.76 6.09 5.30
CA TYR A 34 4.25 5.85 3.95
C TYR A 34 5.72 5.37 3.96
N GLN A 35 6.57 5.96 4.79
CA GLN A 35 7.95 5.52 4.95
C GLN A 35 8.01 4.06 5.43
N VAL A 36 7.24 3.70 6.44
CA VAL A 36 7.16 2.30 6.91
C VAL A 36 6.66 1.36 5.79
N TYR A 37 5.64 1.79 5.04
CA TYR A 37 5.17 1.01 3.89
C TYR A 37 6.29 0.78 2.88
N GLN A 38 7.01 1.83 2.49
CA GLN A 38 8.08 1.74 1.50
C GLN A 38 9.24 0.86 1.96
N GLU A 39 9.66 0.99 3.22
CA GLU A 39 10.83 0.28 3.75
C GLU A 39 10.55 -1.17 4.15
N VAL A 40 9.33 -1.45 4.60
CA VAL A 40 9.00 -2.76 5.20
C VAL A 40 7.95 -3.52 4.41
N CYS A 41 6.81 -2.88 4.09
CA CYS A 41 5.64 -3.59 3.57
C CYS A 41 5.68 -3.80 2.05
N SER A 42 6.26 -2.86 1.31
CA SER A 42 6.26 -2.86 -0.17
C SER A 42 7.01 -4.04 -0.78
N GLY A 43 7.94 -4.65 -0.05
CA GLY A 43 8.66 -5.86 -0.48
C GLY A 43 7.77 -7.11 -0.62
N CYS A 44 6.60 -7.11 0.04
CA CYS A 44 5.65 -8.23 0.00
C CYS A 44 4.24 -7.79 -0.42
N HIS A 45 3.84 -6.55 -0.13
CA HIS A 45 2.49 -6.03 -0.35
C HIS A 45 2.46 -4.96 -1.43
N SER A 46 1.60 -5.14 -2.44
CA SER A 46 1.41 -4.13 -3.47
C SER A 46 0.22 -3.22 -3.13
N ALA A 47 0.41 -1.91 -3.27
CA ALA A 47 -0.65 -0.90 -3.20
C ALA A 47 -1.05 -0.45 -4.61
N GLN A 48 -1.36 -1.41 -5.49
CA GLN A 48 -1.57 -1.19 -6.93
C GLN A 48 -2.75 -0.28 -7.29
N HIS A 49 -3.62 0.06 -6.34
CA HIS A 49 -4.71 1.01 -6.55
C HIS A 49 -4.26 2.45 -6.42
N LEU A 50 -3.11 2.69 -5.77
CA LEU A 50 -2.52 4.01 -5.60
C LEU A 50 -1.54 4.33 -6.73
N SER A 51 -1.51 5.61 -7.10
CA SER A 51 -0.49 6.20 -7.98
C SER A 51 0.41 7.12 -7.15
N TYR A 52 1.63 7.37 -7.60
CA TYR A 52 2.56 8.27 -6.89
C TYR A 52 2.01 9.69 -6.73
N ARG A 53 1.14 10.16 -7.63
CA ARG A 53 0.45 11.45 -7.49
C ARG A 53 -0.43 11.54 -6.25
N ASN A 54 -1.00 10.41 -5.78
CA ASN A 54 -1.85 10.40 -4.61
C ASN A 54 -1.09 10.78 -3.33
N LEU A 55 0.24 10.66 -3.34
CA LEU A 55 1.10 11.11 -2.24
C LEU A 55 1.08 12.62 -2.03
N SER A 56 0.76 13.41 -3.08
CA SER A 56 0.67 14.88 -3.03
C SER A 56 -0.77 15.40 -2.91
N GLU A 57 -1.76 14.52 -2.92
CA GLU A 57 -3.18 14.90 -2.84
C GLU A 57 -3.60 15.23 -1.40
N LYS A 58 -4.63 16.10 -1.27
CA LYS A 58 -5.22 16.42 0.02
C LYS A 58 -5.86 15.21 0.68
N GLY A 59 -5.68 15.09 1.99
CA GLY A 59 -6.19 13.96 2.77
C GLY A 59 -5.27 12.74 2.77
N GLY A 60 -4.19 12.78 2.02
CA GLY A 60 -3.10 11.84 2.04
C GLY A 60 -1.89 12.36 2.82
N PRO A 61 -0.69 11.83 2.55
CA PRO A 61 0.57 12.30 3.16
C PRO A 61 0.90 13.77 2.80
N GLU A 62 0.30 14.29 1.75
CA GLU A 62 0.47 15.68 1.28
C GLU A 62 1.94 16.09 1.11
N PHE A 63 2.75 15.21 0.53
CA PHE A 63 4.09 15.58 0.06
C PHE A 63 3.98 16.68 -1.00
N SER A 64 5.04 17.47 -1.16
CA SER A 64 5.11 18.37 -2.31
C SER A 64 5.13 17.58 -3.63
N VAL A 65 4.75 18.21 -4.72
CA VAL A 65 4.77 17.58 -6.05
C VAL A 65 6.19 17.13 -6.42
N GLU A 66 7.19 17.91 -6.02
CA GLU A 66 8.61 17.63 -6.25
C GLU A 66 9.07 16.41 -5.45
N GLU A 67 8.66 16.30 -4.18
CA GLU A 67 8.94 15.13 -3.35
C GLU A 67 8.27 13.88 -3.91
N ALA A 68 7.00 13.98 -4.29
CA ALA A 68 6.28 12.86 -4.90
C ALA A 68 6.90 12.40 -6.23
N LYS A 69 7.43 13.33 -7.05
CA LYS A 69 8.21 13.01 -8.25
C LYS A 69 9.52 12.32 -7.92
N ALA A 70 10.23 12.81 -6.91
CA ALA A 70 11.50 12.22 -6.46
C ALA A 70 11.29 10.80 -5.92
N ILE A 71 10.19 10.57 -5.20
CA ILE A 71 9.81 9.24 -4.73
C ILE A 71 9.51 8.32 -5.92
N ALA A 72 8.70 8.76 -6.88
CA ALA A 72 8.38 7.96 -8.07
C ALA A 72 9.63 7.57 -8.86
N ALA A 73 10.57 8.51 -9.00
CA ALA A 73 11.82 8.31 -9.75
C ALA A 73 12.82 7.33 -9.07
N GLN A 74 12.56 6.89 -7.84
CA GLN A 74 13.36 5.84 -7.20
C GLN A 74 13.04 4.44 -7.74
N PHE A 75 11.95 4.30 -8.47
CA PHE A 75 11.47 3.03 -8.99
C PHE A 75 11.59 2.98 -10.50
N GLU A 76 11.91 1.79 -11.00
CA GLU A 76 11.90 1.50 -12.43
C GLU A 76 10.54 0.91 -12.82
N VAL A 77 9.99 1.39 -13.93
CA VAL A 77 8.71 0.98 -14.47
C VAL A 77 8.90 0.52 -15.90
N GLU A 78 8.37 -0.65 -16.21
CA GLU A 78 8.31 -1.15 -17.59
C GLU A 78 7.26 -0.34 -18.37
N ASP A 79 7.66 0.17 -19.53
CA ASP A 79 6.82 0.98 -20.42
C ASP A 79 7.02 0.53 -21.86
N GLY A 80 6.11 0.89 -22.74
CA GLY A 80 6.18 0.54 -24.15
C GLY A 80 4.88 -0.04 -24.69
N PRO A 81 4.93 -0.61 -25.89
CA PRO A 81 6.10 -0.76 -26.76
C PRO A 81 6.57 0.56 -27.37
N ASN A 82 7.87 0.66 -27.67
CA ASN A 82 8.44 1.76 -28.44
C ASN A 82 8.08 1.64 -29.94
N SER A 83 8.60 2.51 -30.80
CA SER A 83 8.35 2.47 -32.25
C SER A 83 8.79 1.16 -32.92
N ASP A 84 9.70 0.43 -32.31
CA ASP A 84 10.26 -0.82 -32.82
C ASP A 84 9.54 -2.05 -32.21
N GLY A 85 8.51 -1.82 -31.37
CA GLY A 85 7.72 -2.85 -30.72
C GLY A 85 8.36 -3.45 -29.46
N GLU A 86 9.41 -2.84 -28.94
CA GLU A 86 10.14 -3.34 -27.78
C GLU A 86 9.67 -2.66 -26.48
N MET A 87 9.61 -3.45 -25.41
CA MET A 87 9.39 -2.93 -24.06
C MET A 87 10.70 -2.34 -23.52
N PHE A 88 10.60 -1.26 -22.78
CA PHE A 88 11.75 -0.60 -22.19
C PHE A 88 11.47 -0.19 -20.75
N THR A 89 12.53 -0.01 -19.98
CA THR A 89 12.45 0.42 -18.58
C THR A 89 12.73 1.90 -18.47
N ARG A 90 11.95 2.61 -17.69
CA ARG A 90 12.16 4.02 -17.36
C ARG A 90 11.93 4.30 -15.88
N LEU A 91 12.38 5.45 -15.43
CA LEU A 91 12.06 5.93 -14.09
C LEU A 91 10.56 6.23 -13.95
N GLY A 92 10.03 5.95 -12.78
CA GLY A 92 8.63 6.17 -12.45
C GLY A 92 8.24 7.65 -12.50
N ARG A 93 6.98 7.89 -12.82
CA ARG A 93 6.33 9.21 -12.92
C ARG A 93 5.15 9.28 -11.96
N LEU A 94 4.64 10.48 -11.70
CA LEU A 94 3.46 10.69 -10.83
C LEU A 94 2.23 9.91 -11.26
N SER A 95 2.04 9.69 -12.56
CA SER A 95 0.92 8.92 -13.14
C SER A 95 1.01 7.43 -12.92
N ASP A 96 2.21 6.92 -12.64
CA ASP A 96 2.42 5.49 -12.50
C ASP A 96 1.84 4.97 -11.19
N LYS A 97 1.38 3.73 -11.24
CA LYS A 97 0.96 2.99 -10.04
C LYS A 97 2.18 2.61 -9.20
N PHE A 98 1.95 2.40 -7.92
CA PHE A 98 3.00 1.83 -7.07
C PHE A 98 3.48 0.51 -7.64
N VAL A 99 4.81 0.36 -7.68
CA VAL A 99 5.47 -0.82 -8.23
C VAL A 99 5.08 -2.05 -7.41
N LYS A 100 4.79 -3.14 -8.11
CA LYS A 100 4.47 -4.42 -7.48
C LYS A 100 5.76 -5.12 -7.07
N PRO A 101 5.81 -5.77 -5.89
CA PRO A 101 6.97 -6.56 -5.48
C PRO A 101 7.19 -7.80 -6.35
N TYR A 102 6.13 -8.31 -6.99
CA TYR A 102 6.17 -9.49 -7.84
C TYR A 102 5.43 -9.25 -9.15
N PRO A 103 5.92 -9.78 -10.27
CA PRO A 103 5.30 -9.57 -11.59
C PRO A 103 3.92 -10.23 -11.70
N ASN A 104 3.71 -11.37 -11.02
CA ASN A 104 2.46 -12.14 -11.04
C ASN A 104 2.22 -12.88 -9.71
N VAL A 105 1.06 -13.52 -9.60
CA VAL A 105 0.65 -14.24 -8.39
C VAL A 105 1.54 -15.47 -8.15
N GLU A 106 1.95 -16.14 -9.22
CA GLU A 106 2.79 -17.35 -9.17
C GLU A 106 4.16 -17.03 -8.55
N ALA A 107 4.79 -15.94 -8.97
CA ALA A 107 6.06 -15.47 -8.41
C ALA A 107 5.91 -15.09 -6.93
N SER A 108 4.80 -14.44 -6.58
CA SER A 108 4.49 -14.10 -5.18
C SER A 108 4.29 -15.35 -4.32
N THR A 109 3.56 -16.34 -4.83
CA THR A 109 3.32 -17.61 -4.14
C THR A 109 4.61 -18.42 -3.98
N ALA A 110 5.46 -18.44 -5.01
CA ALA A 110 6.75 -19.12 -4.94
C ALA A 110 7.69 -18.52 -3.88
N ALA A 111 7.64 -17.20 -3.71
CA ALA A 111 8.49 -16.49 -2.74
C ALA A 111 7.96 -16.56 -1.30
N ASN A 112 6.63 -16.53 -1.09
CA ASN A 112 6.00 -16.35 0.22
C ASN A 112 5.07 -17.51 0.63
N GLY A 113 4.91 -18.53 -0.22
CA GLY A 113 3.94 -19.60 -0.04
C GLY A 113 2.49 -19.15 -0.24
N GLU A 114 1.54 -20.03 0.05
CA GLU A 114 0.11 -19.76 -0.16
C GLU A 114 -0.47 -18.62 0.70
N HIS A 115 0.27 -18.16 1.71
CA HIS A 115 -0.20 -17.15 2.66
C HIS A 115 -0.40 -15.76 2.04
N THR A 116 0.27 -15.44 0.93
CA THR A 116 0.13 -14.13 0.26
C THR A 116 -1.28 -13.87 -0.24
N HIS A 117 -1.97 -14.90 -0.70
CA HIS A 117 -3.35 -14.79 -1.19
C HIS A 117 -4.36 -14.57 -0.06
N GLN A 118 -4.11 -15.15 1.10
CA GLN A 118 -5.00 -15.01 2.27
C GLN A 118 -4.97 -13.60 2.87
N ILE A 119 -3.81 -12.95 2.89
CA ILE A 119 -3.70 -11.58 3.45
C ILE A 119 -4.46 -10.59 2.57
N CYS A 120 -4.32 -10.64 1.25
CA CYS A 120 -5.09 -9.80 0.34
C CYS A 120 -6.60 -10.04 0.43
N LEU A 121 -7.03 -11.29 0.52
CA LEU A 121 -8.44 -11.63 0.67
C LEU A 121 -9.00 -11.21 2.04
N TYR A 122 -8.20 -11.31 3.09
CA TYR A 122 -8.59 -10.86 4.43
C TYR A 122 -8.77 -9.34 4.48
N LEU A 123 -7.87 -8.59 3.85
CA LEU A 123 -7.97 -7.14 3.75
C LEU A 123 -9.20 -6.71 2.95
N LEU A 124 -9.45 -7.32 1.79
CA LEU A 124 -10.64 -7.06 0.97
C LEU A 124 -11.94 -7.42 1.69
N LYS A 125 -11.94 -8.49 2.51
CA LYS A 125 -13.08 -8.86 3.33
C LYS A 125 -13.37 -7.83 4.42
N GLN A 126 -12.34 -7.27 5.03
CA GLN A 126 -12.50 -6.22 6.05
C GLN A 126 -13.08 -4.93 5.45
N GLU A 127 -12.70 -4.55 4.22
CA GLU A 127 -13.31 -3.42 3.51
C GLU A 127 -14.80 -3.63 3.25
N ARG A 128 -15.20 -4.82 2.80
CA ARG A 128 -16.63 -5.17 2.60
C ARG A 128 -17.45 -5.12 3.87
N GLU A 129 -16.85 -5.35 5.02
CA GLU A 129 -17.51 -5.30 6.33
C GLU A 129 -17.48 -3.91 6.97
N GLY A 130 -17.04 -2.86 6.23
CA GLY A 130 -16.99 -1.48 6.70
C GLY A 130 -15.93 -1.22 7.78
N ARG A 131 -15.02 -2.15 7.98
CA ARG A 131 -13.87 -2.00 8.87
C ARG A 131 -12.71 -1.44 8.07
N THR A 132 -12.42 -0.17 8.28
CA THR A 132 -11.40 0.55 7.52
C THR A 132 -10.03 -0.10 7.70
N ILE A 133 -9.48 -0.63 6.61
CA ILE A 133 -8.16 -1.30 6.58
C ILE A 133 -7.02 -0.35 6.95
N PHE A 134 -7.23 0.95 6.79
CA PHE A 134 -6.29 1.98 7.22
C PHE A 134 -5.86 1.88 8.69
N THR A 135 -6.59 1.15 9.50
CA THR A 135 -6.30 0.96 10.93
C THR A 135 -5.16 -0.03 11.20
N LEU A 136 -4.73 -0.80 10.20
CA LEU A 136 -3.67 -1.81 10.34
C LEU A 136 -2.30 -1.36 9.80
N PHE A 137 -2.24 -0.24 9.06
CA PHE A 137 -1.00 0.27 8.47
C PHE A 137 -0.44 1.52 9.16
N PHE A 138 -1.08 2.00 10.26
CA PHE A 138 -0.58 3.19 10.98
C PHE A 138 -0.62 2.98 12.50
#